data_67f1f4a25d33ac37a456f1ecaeba391b
#
_entry.id   67f1f4a25d33ac37a456f1ecaeba391b
#
_cell.length_a   1.000
_cell.length_b   1.000
_cell.length_c   1.000
_cell.angle_alpha   90.00
_cell.angle_beta   90.00
_cell.angle_gamma   90.00
#
_symmetry.space_group_name_H-M   'P 1'
#
loop_
_entity.id
_entity.type
_entity.pdbx_description
1 polymer ?
#
loop_
_entity_poly.entity_id
_entity_poly.type
_entity_poly.pdbx_seq_one_letter_code
_entity_poly.pdbx_strand_id
1 'polypeptide(L)'
;LHLLSRRQRQMCIRDREKYDEAFACYRKCNELKPDYYDAWYQAGLCKFRQALAKNATVSNIKNQVKAKATLEEVKKMFGEAIPYFEKARECTPDEPQKWAYELKQCYSVTGQAAKAAEMDKLL
;
A
#
# COMPACT_ATOMS: atom_id res chain seq x y z
N LEU A 1 15.19 7.27 -12.59
CA LEU A 1 13.75 7.36 -12.41
C LEU A 1 12.95 7.06 -13.66
N HIS A 2 13.63 7.04 -14.79
CA HIS A 2 13.06 6.52 -16.03
C HIS A 2 12.71 5.04 -15.91
N LEU A 3 13.22 4.36 -14.87
CA LEU A 3 12.88 2.99 -14.55
C LEU A 3 11.39 2.82 -14.20
N LEU A 4 10.77 3.88 -13.71
CA LEU A 4 9.34 3.89 -13.39
C LEU A 4 8.56 4.49 -14.56
N SER A 5 8.67 3.85 -15.71
CA SER A 5 7.93 4.28 -16.89
C SER A 5 6.43 4.26 -16.63
N ARG A 6 5.71 5.08 -17.38
CA ARG A 6 4.26 5.11 -17.35
C ARG A 6 3.67 3.74 -17.62
N ARG A 7 4.32 2.97 -18.47
CA ARG A 7 3.92 1.60 -18.82
C ARG A 7 3.96 0.69 -17.59
N GLN A 8 5.00 0.76 -16.77
CA GLN A 8 5.11 -0.05 -15.56
C GLN A 8 4.03 0.29 -14.54
N ARG A 9 3.70 1.57 -14.39
CA ARG A 9 2.60 2.00 -13.53
C ARG A 9 1.27 1.45 -14.01
N GLN A 10 1.03 1.45 -15.30
CA GLN A 10 -0.18 0.89 -15.89
C GLN A 10 -0.26 -0.61 -15.65
N MET A 11 0.85 -1.32 -15.76
CA MET A 11 0.90 -2.75 -15.49
C MET A 11 0.54 -3.05 -14.03
N CYS A 12 1.04 -2.25 -13.10
CA CYS A 12 0.71 -2.40 -11.68
C CYS A 12 -0.80 -2.23 -11.43
N ILE A 13 -1.46 -1.34 -12.16
CA ILE A 13 -2.88 -1.07 -12.01
C ILE A 13 -3.74 -2.14 -12.69
N ARG A 14 -3.37 -2.56 -13.88
CA ARG A 14 -4.17 -3.44 -14.73
C ARG A 14 -4.05 -4.91 -14.40
N ASP A 15 -2.86 -5.35 -14.02
CA ASP A 15 -2.56 -6.76 -13.88
C ASP A 15 -2.05 -7.06 -12.47
N ARG A 16 -2.92 -7.67 -11.68
CA ARG A 16 -2.64 -7.99 -10.28
C ARG A 16 -1.45 -8.95 -10.12
N GLU A 17 -1.21 -9.79 -11.12
CA GLU A 17 -0.09 -10.74 -11.10
C GLU A 17 1.26 -10.03 -11.26
N LYS A 18 1.24 -8.79 -11.77
CA LYS A 18 2.43 -7.99 -11.97
C LYS A 18 2.78 -7.07 -10.79
N TYR A 19 1.99 -7.09 -9.74
CA TYR A 19 2.28 -6.24 -8.57
C TYR A 19 3.65 -6.53 -7.96
N ASP A 20 4.05 -7.80 -7.88
CA ASP A 20 5.34 -8.16 -7.30
C ASP A 20 6.50 -7.63 -8.15
N GLU A 21 6.39 -7.71 -9.47
CA GLU A 21 7.39 -7.16 -10.38
C GLU A 21 7.48 -5.64 -10.26
N ALA A 22 6.33 -4.98 -10.26
CA ALA A 22 6.25 -3.52 -10.10
C ALA A 22 6.83 -3.09 -8.76
N PHE A 23 6.49 -3.82 -7.70
CA PHE A 23 7.01 -3.55 -6.36
C PHE A 23 8.53 -3.63 -6.33
N ALA A 24 9.11 -4.66 -6.95
CA ALA A 24 10.58 -4.81 -7.01
C ALA A 24 11.24 -3.62 -7.72
N CYS A 25 10.63 -3.13 -8.82
CA CYS A 25 11.13 -1.95 -9.52
C CYS A 25 11.08 -0.70 -8.64
N TYR A 26 9.99 -0.50 -7.93
CA TYR A 26 9.84 0.66 -7.03
C TYR A 26 10.82 0.58 -5.86
N ARG A 27 11.05 -0.61 -5.32
CA ARG A 27 12.04 -0.83 -4.26
C ARG A 27 13.44 -0.43 -4.72
N LYS A 28 13.80 -0.81 -5.95
CA LYS A 28 15.08 -0.43 -6.54
C LYS A 28 15.20 1.08 -6.67
N CYS A 29 14.13 1.75 -7.08
CA CYS A 29 14.09 3.22 -7.14
C CYS A 29 14.24 3.84 -5.75
N ASN A 30 13.66 3.23 -4.71
CA ASN A 30 13.81 3.70 -3.35
C ASN A 30 15.28 3.67 -2.89
N GLU A 31 16.02 2.65 -3.31
CA GLU A 31 17.46 2.54 -3.01
C GLU A 31 18.29 3.57 -3.76
N LEU A 32 17.95 3.83 -5.03
CA LEU A 32 18.68 4.77 -5.87
C LEU A 32 18.38 6.23 -5.53
N LYS A 33 17.16 6.51 -5.10
CA LYS A 33 16.74 7.87 -4.76
C LYS A 33 15.78 7.84 -3.57
N PRO A 34 16.30 7.81 -2.33
CA PRO A 34 15.47 7.66 -1.13
C PRO A 34 14.51 8.81 -0.85
N ASP A 35 14.72 9.98 -1.44
CA ASP A 35 13.88 11.17 -1.26
C ASP A 35 12.78 11.31 -2.32
N TYR A 36 12.62 10.31 -3.18
CA TYR A 36 11.63 10.38 -4.25
C TYR A 36 10.28 9.82 -3.78
N TYR A 37 9.34 10.71 -3.51
CA TYR A 37 8.01 10.40 -3.01
C TYR A 37 7.27 9.33 -3.85
N ASP A 38 7.24 9.52 -5.17
CA ASP A 38 6.42 8.67 -6.05
C ASP A 38 6.82 7.20 -5.95
N ALA A 39 8.12 6.91 -5.85
CA ALA A 39 8.59 5.54 -5.72
C ALA A 39 8.12 4.90 -4.41
N TRP A 40 8.19 5.61 -3.30
CA TRP A 40 7.70 5.12 -2.01
C TRP A 40 6.19 4.91 -2.03
N TYR A 41 5.46 5.88 -2.55
CA TYR A 41 4.00 5.82 -2.64
C TYR A 41 3.54 4.65 -3.50
N GLN A 42 4.14 4.49 -4.69
CA GLN A 42 3.77 3.39 -5.60
C GLN A 42 4.12 2.02 -5.02
N ALA A 43 5.25 1.89 -4.33
CA ALA A 43 5.60 0.65 -3.63
C ALA A 43 4.54 0.30 -2.59
N GLY A 44 4.12 1.27 -1.80
CA GLY A 44 3.04 1.10 -0.83
C GLY A 44 1.73 0.71 -1.50
N LEU A 45 1.40 1.37 -2.63
CA LEU A 45 0.19 1.06 -3.39
C LEU A 45 0.17 -0.37 -3.93
N CYS A 46 1.31 -0.90 -4.35
CA CYS A 46 1.37 -2.29 -4.80
C CYS A 46 0.93 -3.24 -3.68
N LYS A 47 1.45 -3.05 -2.48
CA LYS A 47 1.05 -3.85 -1.32
C LYS A 47 -0.40 -3.60 -0.92
N PHE A 48 -0.83 -2.34 -0.94
CA PHE A 48 -2.18 -1.94 -0.61
C PHE A 48 -3.21 -2.58 -1.55
N ARG A 49 -2.95 -2.53 -2.86
CA ARG A 49 -3.86 -3.10 -3.85
C ARG A 49 -3.90 -4.62 -3.82
N GLN A 50 -2.78 -5.28 -3.55
CA GLN A 50 -2.76 -6.73 -3.34
C GLN A 50 -3.62 -7.10 -2.13
N ALA A 51 -3.52 -6.33 -1.05
CA ALA A 51 -4.33 -6.54 0.15
C ALA A 51 -5.81 -6.35 -0.14
N LEU A 52 -6.18 -5.29 -0.87
CA LEU A 52 -7.57 -5.06 -1.26
C LEU A 52 -8.12 -6.18 -2.13
N ALA A 53 -7.33 -6.65 -3.09
CA ALA A 53 -7.74 -7.74 -3.97
C ALA A 53 -7.99 -9.02 -3.18
N LYS A 54 -7.10 -9.34 -2.25
CA LYS A 54 -7.25 -10.54 -1.41
C LYS A 54 -8.43 -10.40 -0.45
N ASN A 55 -8.63 -9.22 0.12
CA ASN A 55 -9.76 -8.94 0.99
C ASN A 55 -11.10 -9.14 0.26
N ALA A 56 -11.17 -8.76 -1.00
CA ALA A 56 -12.37 -8.95 -1.80
C ALA A 56 -12.78 -10.42 -1.98
N THR A 57 -11.83 -11.36 -1.83
CA THR A 57 -12.10 -12.79 -1.95
C THR A 57 -12.64 -13.40 -0.65
N VAL A 58 -12.51 -12.72 0.48
CA VAL A 58 -12.90 -13.27 1.80
C VAL A 58 -14.39 -13.59 1.86
N SER A 59 -15.22 -12.73 1.29
CA SER A 59 -16.67 -12.94 1.28
C SER A 59 -17.12 -14.19 0.53
N ASN A 60 -16.26 -14.70 -0.38
CA ASN A 60 -16.54 -15.91 -1.14
C ASN A 60 -16.05 -17.19 -0.46
N ILE A 61 -15.33 -17.06 0.66
CA ILE A 61 -14.80 -18.20 1.39
C ILE A 61 -15.87 -18.69 2.36
N LYS A 62 -16.39 -19.90 2.12
CA LYS A 62 -17.44 -20.49 2.95
C LYS A 62 -16.91 -21.06 4.28
N ASN A 63 -15.67 -21.52 4.30
CA ASN A 63 -15.04 -22.06 5.49
C ASN A 63 -14.57 -20.91 6.39
N GLN A 64 -15.16 -20.82 7.59
CA GLN A 64 -14.87 -19.72 8.51
C GLN A 64 -13.40 -19.70 8.98
N VAL A 65 -12.79 -20.87 9.14
CA VAL A 65 -11.38 -20.95 9.55
C VAL A 65 -10.48 -20.37 8.48
N LYS A 66 -10.74 -20.74 7.21
CA LYS A 66 -9.98 -20.20 6.06
C LYS A 66 -10.23 -18.70 5.87
N ALA A 67 -11.46 -18.26 6.03
CA ALA A 67 -11.81 -16.84 5.92
C ALA A 67 -11.06 -16.02 6.96
N LYS A 68 -11.02 -16.50 8.20
CA LYS A 68 -10.31 -15.83 9.29
C LYS A 68 -8.80 -15.79 9.03
N ALA A 69 -8.22 -16.90 8.57
CA ALA A 69 -6.80 -16.96 8.23
C ALA A 69 -6.47 -15.98 7.09
N THR A 70 -7.34 -15.89 6.08
CA THR A 70 -7.17 -14.96 4.98
C THR A 70 -7.25 -13.51 5.45
N LEU A 71 -8.16 -13.20 6.37
CA LEU A 71 -8.24 -11.85 6.97
C LEU A 71 -6.97 -11.48 7.71
N GLU A 72 -6.35 -12.43 8.43
CA GLU A 72 -5.08 -12.17 9.09
C GLU A 72 -3.95 -11.88 8.09
N GLU A 73 -3.92 -12.61 6.98
CA GLU A 73 -2.97 -12.32 5.89
C GLU A 73 -3.21 -10.93 5.29
N VAL A 74 -4.47 -10.55 5.08
CA VAL A 74 -4.84 -9.24 4.56
C VAL A 74 -4.35 -8.14 5.50
N LYS A 75 -4.57 -8.30 6.80
CA LYS A 75 -4.08 -7.34 7.80
C LYS A 75 -2.56 -7.20 7.75
N LYS A 76 -1.86 -8.32 7.60
CA LYS A 76 -0.40 -8.33 7.48
C LYS A 76 0.06 -7.57 6.24
N MET A 77 -0.62 -7.77 5.12
CA MET A 77 -0.31 -7.08 3.86
C MET A 77 -0.51 -5.57 3.99
N PHE A 78 -1.60 -5.13 4.61
CA PHE A 78 -1.81 -3.71 4.90
C PHE A 78 -0.71 -3.17 5.82
N GLY A 79 -0.31 -3.94 6.82
CA GLY A 79 0.77 -3.56 7.72
C GLY A 79 2.10 -3.41 6.98
N GLU A 80 2.37 -4.24 5.98
CA GLU A 80 3.57 -4.14 5.16
C GLU A 80 3.59 -2.89 4.28
N ALA A 81 2.43 -2.36 3.92
CA ALA A 81 2.33 -1.13 3.14
C ALA A 81 2.64 0.12 3.98
N ILE A 82 2.41 0.08 5.28
CA ILE A 82 2.56 1.25 6.16
C ILE A 82 3.94 1.90 6.07
N PRO A 83 5.08 1.16 6.16
CA PRO A 83 6.40 1.79 6.09
C PRO A 83 6.62 2.58 4.81
N TYR A 84 6.09 2.10 3.69
CA TYR A 84 6.25 2.78 2.39
C TYR A 84 5.46 4.09 2.36
N PHE A 85 4.24 4.09 2.87
CA PHE A 85 3.43 5.30 2.95
C PHE A 85 4.00 6.29 3.97
N GLU A 86 4.58 5.82 5.08
CA GLU A 86 5.25 6.69 6.04
C GLU A 86 6.48 7.36 5.44
N LYS A 87 7.24 6.64 4.61
CA LYS A 87 8.35 7.22 3.86
C LYS A 87 7.87 8.25 2.85
N ALA A 88 6.77 7.98 2.17
CA ALA A 88 6.13 8.93 1.28
C ALA A 88 5.74 10.21 2.02
N ARG A 89 5.21 10.06 3.23
CA ARG A 89 4.88 11.18 4.11
C ARG A 89 6.11 12.01 4.45
N GLU A 90 7.23 11.36 4.77
CA GLU A 90 8.50 12.05 5.06
C GLU A 90 8.98 12.87 3.87
N CYS A 91 8.74 12.39 2.64
CA CYS A 91 9.14 13.12 1.43
C CYS A 91 8.24 14.33 1.15
N THR A 92 6.95 14.25 1.52
CA THR A 92 5.98 15.30 1.26
C THR A 92 5.08 15.56 2.47
N PRO A 93 5.67 16.00 3.62
CA PRO A 93 4.90 16.15 4.85
C PRO A 93 3.81 17.22 4.80
N ASP A 94 3.95 18.21 3.92
CA ASP A 94 3.01 19.32 3.78
C ASP A 94 1.87 19.03 2.81
N GLU A 95 1.83 17.83 2.23
CA GLU A 95 0.83 17.45 1.24
C GLU A 95 0.09 16.17 1.66
N PRO A 96 -0.72 16.24 2.73
CA PRO A 96 -1.39 15.05 3.27
C PRO A 96 -2.32 14.36 2.28
N GLN A 97 -2.87 15.08 1.31
CA GLN A 97 -3.72 14.49 0.29
C GLN A 97 -3.02 13.43 -0.56
N LYS A 98 -1.69 13.39 -0.51
CA LYS A 98 -0.90 12.42 -1.29
C LYS A 98 -0.71 11.08 -0.59
N TRP A 99 -0.92 11.00 0.74
CA TRP A 99 -0.62 9.78 1.51
C TRP A 99 -1.60 9.49 2.65
N ALA A 100 -2.33 10.50 3.13
CA ALA A 100 -3.12 10.34 4.36
C ALA A 100 -4.26 9.33 4.22
N TYR A 101 -4.92 9.26 3.07
CA TYR A 101 -6.04 8.33 2.84
C TYR A 101 -5.58 6.89 2.98
N GLU A 102 -4.51 6.53 2.29
CA GLU A 102 -3.97 5.17 2.30
C GLU A 102 -3.44 4.78 3.68
N LEU A 103 -2.75 5.70 4.36
CA LEU A 103 -2.28 5.48 5.73
C LEU A 103 -3.45 5.27 6.69
N LYS A 104 -4.51 6.07 6.54
CA LYS A 104 -5.72 5.92 7.36
C LYS A 104 -6.30 4.51 7.22
N GLN A 105 -6.43 4.03 5.98
CA GLN A 105 -6.95 2.70 5.73
C GLN A 105 -6.08 1.62 6.34
N CYS A 106 -4.77 1.73 6.16
CA CYS A 106 -3.82 0.76 6.72
C CYS A 106 -3.87 0.73 8.26
N TYR A 107 -3.91 1.90 8.90
CA TYR A 107 -3.98 1.99 10.35
C TYR A 107 -5.30 1.44 10.89
N SER A 108 -6.41 1.71 10.20
CA SER A 108 -7.71 1.19 10.58
C SER A 108 -7.74 -0.34 10.54
N VAL A 109 -7.22 -0.92 9.46
CA VAL A 109 -7.23 -2.38 9.28
C VAL A 109 -6.31 -3.07 10.28
N THR A 110 -5.18 -2.45 10.62
CA THR A 110 -4.20 -3.03 11.55
C THR A 110 -4.49 -2.74 13.02
N GLY A 111 -5.64 -2.12 13.31
CA GLY A 111 -6.06 -1.87 14.69
C GLY A 111 -5.40 -0.66 15.36
N GLN A 112 -4.85 0.26 14.58
CA GLN A 112 -4.20 1.48 15.07
C GLN A 112 -5.15 2.68 14.96
N ALA A 113 -6.26 2.61 15.67
CA ALA A 113 -7.36 3.58 15.57
C ALA A 113 -6.93 5.02 15.86
N ALA A 114 -6.03 5.23 16.82
CA ALA A 114 -5.54 6.57 17.15
C ALA A 114 -4.79 7.21 15.99
N LYS A 115 -3.92 6.43 15.33
CA LYS A 115 -3.18 6.90 14.15
C LYS A 115 -4.09 7.14 12.96
N ALA A 116 -5.10 6.29 12.78
CA ALA A 116 -6.11 6.46 11.75
C ALA A 116 -6.89 7.77 11.96
N ALA A 117 -7.25 8.09 13.19
CA ALA A 117 -7.93 9.33 13.52
C ALA A 117 -7.06 10.55 13.24
N GLU A 118 -5.73 10.47 13.50
CA GLU A 118 -4.81 11.55 13.15
C GLU A 118 -4.78 11.81 11.65
N MET A 119 -4.78 10.75 10.84
CA MET A 119 -4.81 10.88 9.40
C MET A 119 -6.13 11.48 8.91
N ASP A 120 -7.25 11.10 9.53
CA ASP A 120 -8.56 11.62 9.19
C ASP A 120 -8.65 13.14 9.40
N LYS A 121 -8.00 13.65 10.44
CA LYS A 121 -7.94 15.09 10.70
C LYS A 121 -7.18 15.86 9.63
N LEU A 122 -6.27 15.21 8.94
CA LEU A 122 -5.48 15.82 7.88
C LEU A 122 -6.22 15.84 6.53
N LEU A 123 -7.28 15.06 6.41
CA LEU A 123 -8.12 15.03 5.24
C LEU A 123 -9.28 16.03 5.38
#